data_1f3f44c31de2669e09cd018f526cab29
#
_entry.id   1f3f44c31de2669e09cd018f526cab29
#
_cell.length_a   1.000
_cell.length_b   1.000
_cell.length_c   1.000
_cell.angle_alpha   90.00
_cell.angle_beta   90.00
_cell.angle_gamma   90.00
#
_symmetry.space_group_name_H-M   'P 1'
#
loop_
_entity.id
_entity.type
_entity.pdbx_description
1 polymer ?
#
loop_
_entity_poly.entity_id
_entity_poly.type
_entity_poly.pdbx_seq_one_letter_code
_entity_poly.pdbx_strand_id
1 'polypeptide(L)'
;MKIGVVIPFYQRESGILPRALTSIRNQRLPQGIQVDVIVVDDQSPVPAKGEIAAFSNDGRFRWNHILQTNAGPGAARNKGIDWLKGKDIRYLAFLDSDDEWRSDHLANALAALEAGGDFYFSNHSRTGNYNSYFNEDLNVRATLDSIKTLHLPLNRGGSRIFASGAINHAMLESYLSQTSTVVLRCTTLGDLRFDPELRHAGEDYMLWIQLALKGARICISDDIEVTCGAGINVCHGSYEWDSQDVLMRLASEIVFHRKLTKLPLGKARTKMMSRFQEYRRLYAYLLLRQIAKRNVPTRTGILQVIRHDPLLGIQAPLLITRFLLQDRRRMALPDSR
;
A
#
# COMPACT_ATOMS: atom_id res chain seq x y z
N MET A 1 -9.26 17.63 18.65
CA MET A 1 -9.04 16.30 18.06
C MET A 1 -7.84 16.36 17.12
N LYS A 2 -6.98 15.33 17.12
CA LYS A 2 -5.76 15.34 16.32
C LYS A 2 -5.72 14.19 15.31
N ILE A 3 -5.23 14.51 14.11
CA ILE A 3 -4.94 13.58 13.03
C ILE A 3 -3.42 13.56 12.83
N GLY A 4 -2.82 12.38 12.79
CA GLY A 4 -1.44 12.19 12.35
C GLY A 4 -1.39 11.85 10.87
N VAL A 5 -0.56 12.52 10.11
CA VAL A 5 -0.29 12.20 8.70
C VAL A 5 1.15 11.74 8.56
N VAL A 6 1.36 10.55 8.03
CA VAL A 6 2.70 9.99 7.79
C VAL A 6 3.02 9.98 6.31
N ILE A 7 4.13 10.60 5.95
CA ILE A 7 4.64 10.67 4.58
C ILE A 7 6.01 9.98 4.53
N PRO A 8 6.15 8.80 3.92
CA PRO A 8 7.45 8.25 3.60
C PRO A 8 8.05 9.05 2.44
N PHE A 9 9.34 9.40 2.54
CA PHE A 9 9.99 10.23 1.54
C PHE A 9 11.30 9.60 1.07
N TYR A 10 11.39 9.35 -0.22
CA TYR A 10 12.62 8.98 -0.91
C TYR A 10 12.57 9.49 -2.34
N GLN A 11 13.29 10.57 -2.66
CA GLN A 11 13.22 11.23 -3.97
C GLN A 11 14.62 11.44 -4.58
N ARG A 12 14.68 11.31 -5.90
CA ARG A 12 15.88 11.56 -6.69
C ARG A 12 15.86 12.94 -7.35
N GLU A 13 14.68 13.56 -7.40
CA GLU A 13 14.43 14.88 -7.97
C GLU A 13 13.69 15.74 -6.94
N SER A 14 13.96 17.05 -6.97
CA SER A 14 13.28 18.02 -6.11
C SER A 14 11.91 18.43 -6.66
N GLY A 15 11.07 19.02 -5.80
CA GLY A 15 9.80 19.64 -6.19
C GLY A 15 8.59 18.72 -6.23
N ILE A 16 8.72 17.47 -5.78
CA ILE A 16 7.61 16.50 -5.76
C ILE A 16 6.81 16.61 -4.45
N LEU A 17 7.48 16.65 -3.31
CA LEU A 17 6.85 16.72 -1.98
C LEU A 17 5.95 17.96 -1.76
N PRO A 18 6.24 19.16 -2.27
CA PRO A 18 5.39 20.33 -2.07
C PRO A 18 3.94 20.15 -2.53
N ARG A 19 3.68 19.31 -3.53
CA ARG A 19 2.32 19.00 -4.00
C ARG A 19 1.54 18.25 -2.91
N ALA A 20 2.13 17.19 -2.36
CA ALA A 20 1.55 16.43 -1.25
C ALA A 20 1.28 17.31 -0.04
N LEU A 21 2.27 18.13 0.39
CA LEU A 21 2.11 19.03 1.53
C LEU A 21 1.04 20.10 1.30
N THR A 22 0.96 20.66 0.08
CA THR A 22 -0.07 21.63 -0.29
C THR A 22 -1.46 20.99 -0.25
N SER A 23 -1.60 19.75 -0.70
CA SER A 23 -2.87 19.04 -0.66
C SER A 23 -3.37 18.79 0.77
N ILE A 24 -2.44 18.56 1.72
CA ILE A 24 -2.77 18.48 3.15
C ILE A 24 -3.20 19.85 3.69
N ARG A 25 -2.45 20.92 3.38
CA ARG A 25 -2.77 22.29 3.84
C ARG A 25 -4.15 22.74 3.37
N ASN A 26 -4.56 22.31 2.19
CA ASN A 26 -5.84 22.67 1.57
C ASN A 26 -7.03 21.82 2.07
N GLN A 27 -6.85 20.94 3.06
CA GLN A 27 -7.94 20.13 3.58
C GLN A 27 -9.00 20.99 4.29
N ARG A 28 -10.26 20.79 3.93
CA ARG A 28 -11.45 21.44 4.50
C ARG A 28 -11.89 20.72 5.76
N LEU A 29 -11.25 21.01 6.87
CA LEU A 29 -11.52 20.35 8.15
C LEU A 29 -12.45 21.19 9.05
N PRO A 30 -13.31 20.55 9.85
CA PRO A 30 -14.05 21.21 10.92
C PRO A 30 -13.15 22.00 11.88
N GLN A 31 -13.73 22.97 12.60
CA GLN A 31 -12.97 23.70 13.62
C GLN A 31 -12.49 22.76 14.74
N GLY A 32 -11.37 23.11 15.36
CA GLY A 32 -10.79 22.35 16.49
C GLY A 32 -10.04 21.07 16.09
N ILE A 33 -9.89 20.79 14.79
CA ILE A 33 -9.05 19.68 14.31
C ILE A 33 -7.64 20.19 14.06
N GLN A 34 -6.65 19.51 14.65
CA GLN A 34 -5.23 19.70 14.42
C GLN A 34 -4.67 18.54 13.60
N VAL A 35 -3.67 18.84 12.76
CA VAL A 35 -3.00 17.86 11.89
C VAL A 35 -1.51 17.91 12.17
N ASP A 36 -0.97 16.82 12.71
CA ASP A 36 0.45 16.63 12.90
C ASP A 36 1.02 15.83 11.71
N VAL A 37 1.73 16.50 10.82
CA VAL A 37 2.36 15.88 9.64
C VAL A 37 3.79 15.50 9.99
N ILE A 38 4.17 14.26 9.70
CA ILE A 38 5.53 13.77 9.83
C ILE A 38 6.04 13.23 8.49
N VAL A 39 7.02 13.90 7.92
CA VAL A 39 7.77 13.41 6.76
C VAL A 39 8.96 12.61 7.26
N VAL A 40 9.03 11.36 6.87
CA VAL A 40 10.13 10.46 7.20
C VAL A 40 11.03 10.30 5.98
N ASP A 41 12.15 11.00 6.00
CA ASP A 41 13.16 10.94 4.95
C ASP A 41 13.98 9.64 5.09
N ASP A 42 13.79 8.73 4.16
CA ASP A 42 14.42 7.40 4.12
C ASP A 42 15.81 7.47 3.46
N GLN A 43 16.64 8.42 3.90
CA GLN A 43 17.96 8.70 3.33
C GLN A 43 17.87 9.03 1.83
N SER A 44 17.00 9.95 1.52
CA SER A 44 16.74 10.39 0.15
C SER A 44 17.96 11.09 -0.47
N PRO A 45 18.29 10.84 -1.76
CA PRO A 45 19.31 11.60 -2.49
C PRO A 45 19.06 13.11 -2.48
N VAL A 46 17.79 13.52 -2.59
CA VAL A 46 17.35 14.92 -2.42
C VAL A 46 16.63 15.01 -1.06
N PRO A 47 17.23 15.69 -0.06
CA PRO A 47 16.66 15.76 1.29
C PRO A 47 15.31 16.49 1.35
N ALA A 48 14.36 15.95 2.10
CA ALA A 48 13.03 16.55 2.30
C ALA A 48 13.07 17.92 3.01
N LYS A 49 14.10 18.17 3.82
CA LYS A 49 14.20 19.35 4.70
C LYS A 49 13.98 20.67 3.99
N GLY A 50 14.56 20.83 2.79
CA GLY A 50 14.43 22.07 2.01
C GLY A 50 13.00 22.31 1.54
N GLU A 51 12.30 21.26 1.13
CA GLU A 51 10.93 21.36 0.62
C GLU A 51 9.90 21.59 1.74
N ILE A 52 10.14 21.05 2.93
CA ILE A 52 9.29 21.25 4.11
C ILE A 52 9.45 22.67 4.68
N ALA A 53 10.62 23.30 4.55
CA ALA A 53 10.90 24.63 5.11
C ALA A 53 9.96 25.73 4.60
N ALA A 54 9.31 25.53 3.43
CA ALA A 54 8.30 26.43 2.89
C ALA A 54 6.95 26.34 3.63
N PHE A 55 6.76 25.34 4.52
CA PHE A 55 5.54 25.10 5.26
C PHE A 55 5.73 25.46 6.73
N SER A 56 5.17 26.61 7.14
CA SER A 56 5.20 27.05 8.54
C SER A 56 4.12 26.38 9.37
N ASN A 57 4.47 26.09 10.62
CA ASN A 57 3.50 25.67 11.62
C ASN A 57 2.51 26.79 11.90
N ASP A 58 1.24 26.40 12.10
CA ASP A 58 0.17 27.31 12.49
C ASP A 58 -0.70 26.66 13.58
N GLY A 59 -1.85 27.26 13.90
CA GLY A 59 -2.76 26.70 14.90
C GLY A 59 -3.39 25.36 14.52
N ARG A 60 -3.38 24.99 13.24
CA ARG A 60 -4.00 23.77 12.70
C ARG A 60 -2.97 22.75 12.25
N PHE A 61 -1.95 23.15 11.48
CA PHE A 61 -0.97 22.24 10.88
C PHE A 61 0.38 22.36 11.57
N ARG A 62 0.98 21.21 11.90
CA ARG A 62 2.36 21.07 12.39
C ARG A 62 3.14 20.20 11.45
N TRP A 63 4.22 20.76 10.89
CA TRP A 63 5.07 20.11 9.91
C TRP A 63 6.35 19.64 10.61
N ASN A 64 6.61 18.35 10.54
CA ASN A 64 7.74 17.71 11.19
C ASN A 64 8.52 16.88 10.19
N HIS A 65 9.80 16.71 10.46
CA HIS A 65 10.71 15.94 9.62
C HIS A 65 11.63 15.10 10.50
N ILE A 66 11.83 13.86 10.10
CA ILE A 66 12.83 12.96 10.69
C ILE A 66 13.58 12.23 9.58
N LEU A 67 14.86 11.96 9.82
CA LEU A 67 15.72 11.19 8.94
C LEU A 67 15.88 9.76 9.46
N GLN A 68 15.95 8.79 8.57
CA GLN A 68 16.35 7.43 8.89
C GLN A 68 17.32 6.87 7.84
N THR A 69 18.07 5.83 8.20
CA THR A 69 18.82 5.02 7.23
C THR A 69 17.84 4.29 6.34
N ASN A 70 18.13 4.25 5.02
CA ASN A 70 17.23 3.70 4.03
C ASN A 70 16.82 2.25 4.33
N ALA A 71 15.53 2.07 4.60
CA ALA A 71 14.92 0.80 4.99
C ALA A 71 13.61 0.50 4.24
N GLY A 72 13.20 1.38 3.32
CA GLY A 72 12.01 1.26 2.49
C GLY A 72 10.76 1.91 3.07
N PRO A 73 9.69 2.03 2.25
CA PRO A 73 8.50 2.82 2.58
C PRO A 73 7.76 2.30 3.82
N GLY A 74 7.66 0.99 4.00
CA GLY A 74 7.02 0.39 5.18
C GLY A 74 7.75 0.75 6.48
N ALA A 75 9.09 0.70 6.47
CA ALA A 75 9.90 1.08 7.63
C ALA A 75 9.78 2.60 7.93
N ALA A 76 9.75 3.43 6.89
CA ALA A 76 9.54 4.86 7.04
C ALA A 76 8.17 5.17 7.64
N ARG A 77 7.11 4.50 7.17
CA ARG A 77 5.77 4.65 7.75
C ARG A 77 5.74 4.19 9.22
N ASN A 78 6.39 3.07 9.55
CA ASN A 78 6.50 2.61 10.94
C ASN A 78 7.18 3.64 11.84
N LYS A 79 8.29 4.23 11.38
CA LYS A 79 8.98 5.28 12.12
C LYS A 79 8.10 6.51 12.35
N GLY A 80 7.29 6.90 11.35
CA GLY A 80 6.32 7.97 11.49
C GLY A 80 5.21 7.65 12.50
N ILE A 81 4.69 6.42 12.48
CA ILE A 81 3.70 5.94 13.47
C ILE A 81 4.29 6.02 14.89
N ASP A 82 5.51 5.51 15.07
CA ASP A 82 6.16 5.51 16.39
C ASP A 82 6.46 6.94 16.88
N TRP A 83 6.81 7.86 15.98
CA TRP A 83 7.00 9.26 16.31
C TRP A 83 5.70 9.95 16.75
N LEU A 84 4.56 9.55 16.20
CA LEU A 84 3.24 10.05 16.57
C LEU A 84 2.71 9.44 17.89
N LYS A 85 3.27 8.31 18.33
CA LYS A 85 2.87 7.65 19.57
C LYS A 85 3.03 8.59 20.77
N GLY A 86 2.00 8.66 21.61
CA GLY A 86 1.98 9.55 22.79
C GLY A 86 1.61 11.02 22.51
N LYS A 87 1.31 11.40 21.28
CA LYS A 87 0.92 12.78 20.91
C LYS A 87 -0.60 13.03 20.88
N ASP A 88 -1.39 12.15 21.48
CA ASP A 88 -2.86 12.23 21.50
C ASP A 88 -3.48 12.23 20.09
N ILE A 89 -2.91 11.44 19.19
CA ILE A 89 -3.41 11.23 17.84
C ILE A 89 -4.56 10.23 17.87
N ARG A 90 -5.74 10.66 17.40
CA ARG A 90 -6.93 9.80 17.34
C ARG A 90 -7.05 9.06 16.02
N TYR A 91 -6.68 9.70 14.92
CA TYR A 91 -6.72 9.16 13.58
C TYR A 91 -5.36 9.26 12.92
N LEU A 92 -5.03 8.26 12.13
CA LEU A 92 -3.79 8.15 11.38
C LEU A 92 -4.11 8.07 9.89
N ALA A 93 -3.49 8.92 9.10
CA ALA A 93 -3.58 8.93 7.65
C ALA A 93 -2.20 8.71 7.03
N PHE A 94 -2.16 8.16 5.84
CA PHE A 94 -0.94 7.96 5.07
C PHE A 94 -1.05 8.70 3.74
N LEU A 95 0.05 9.32 3.31
CA LEU A 95 0.15 9.95 2.00
C LEU A 95 1.54 9.71 1.44
N ASP A 96 1.65 9.12 0.27
CA ASP A 96 2.93 8.99 -0.40
C ASP A 96 3.39 10.35 -0.94
N SER A 97 4.69 10.60 -0.99
CA SER A 97 5.25 11.93 -1.24
C SER A 97 4.98 12.47 -2.65
N ASP A 98 4.55 11.62 -3.58
CA ASP A 98 4.18 11.95 -4.96
C ASP A 98 2.67 11.94 -5.24
N ASP A 99 1.84 11.69 -4.20
CA ASP A 99 0.38 11.67 -4.29
C ASP A 99 -0.24 12.99 -3.77
N GLU A 100 -1.49 13.24 -4.15
CA GLU A 100 -2.25 14.43 -3.76
C GLU A 100 -3.65 14.08 -3.29
N TRP A 101 -4.07 14.65 -2.17
CA TRP A 101 -5.44 14.56 -1.68
C TRP A 101 -6.34 15.65 -2.26
N ARG A 102 -7.59 15.31 -2.55
CA ARG A 102 -8.63 16.31 -2.73
C ARG A 102 -8.96 16.99 -1.40
N SER A 103 -9.49 18.19 -1.45
CA SER A 103 -9.67 19.05 -0.28
C SER A 103 -10.63 18.51 0.80
N ASP A 104 -11.41 17.51 0.50
CA ASP A 104 -12.43 16.89 1.34
C ASP A 104 -12.07 15.49 1.85
N HIS A 105 -10.94 14.90 1.42
CA HIS A 105 -10.53 13.55 1.80
C HIS A 105 -10.54 13.29 3.31
N LEU A 106 -9.85 14.12 4.09
CA LEU A 106 -9.82 13.92 5.54
C LEU A 106 -11.19 14.19 6.21
N ALA A 107 -11.98 15.12 5.67
CA ALA A 107 -13.33 15.39 6.19
C ALA A 107 -14.26 14.20 5.96
N ASN A 108 -14.24 13.60 4.77
CA ASN A 108 -15.02 12.41 4.42
C ASN A 108 -14.60 11.20 5.27
N ALA A 109 -13.30 11.00 5.41
CA ALA A 109 -12.77 9.95 6.28
C ALA A 109 -13.23 10.11 7.73
N LEU A 110 -13.14 11.33 8.30
CA LEU A 110 -13.59 11.59 9.65
C LEU A 110 -15.08 11.32 9.81
N ALA A 111 -15.92 11.76 8.86
CA ALA A 111 -17.36 11.51 8.89
C ALA A 111 -17.68 10.02 8.95
N ALA A 112 -17.00 9.22 8.14
CA ALA A 112 -17.17 7.75 8.11
C ALA A 112 -16.69 7.09 9.42
N LEU A 113 -15.52 7.51 9.92
CA LEU A 113 -14.95 6.96 11.14
C LEU A 113 -15.76 7.36 12.38
N GLU A 114 -16.25 8.59 12.49
CA GLU A 114 -17.13 9.03 13.61
C GLU A 114 -18.51 8.35 13.53
N ALA A 115 -18.99 7.99 12.34
CA ALA A 115 -20.22 7.19 12.17
C ALA A 115 -20.05 5.71 12.58
N GLY A 116 -18.87 5.34 13.07
CA GLY A 116 -18.62 4.02 13.63
C GLY A 116 -17.66 3.16 12.83
N GLY A 117 -17.02 3.68 11.78
CA GLY A 117 -15.94 3.01 11.08
C GLY A 117 -14.64 2.95 11.87
N ASP A 118 -13.76 2.06 11.47
CA ASP A 118 -12.44 1.88 12.09
C ASP A 118 -11.30 2.06 11.09
N PHE A 119 -11.55 1.75 9.82
CA PHE A 119 -10.62 1.80 8.72
C PHE A 119 -11.34 2.33 7.47
N TYR A 120 -10.92 3.48 6.99
CA TYR A 120 -11.47 4.17 5.82
C TYR A 120 -10.49 4.14 4.67
N PHE A 121 -11.00 3.96 3.45
CA PHE A 121 -10.29 4.25 2.21
C PHE A 121 -11.26 4.70 1.11
N SER A 122 -10.72 5.39 0.11
CA SER A 122 -11.48 5.92 -1.02
C SER A 122 -10.99 5.39 -2.36
N ASN A 123 -11.77 5.65 -3.40
CA ASN A 123 -11.32 5.51 -4.78
C ASN A 123 -10.22 6.54 -5.10
N HIS A 124 -9.43 6.26 -6.13
CA HIS A 124 -8.35 7.12 -6.57
C HIS A 124 -8.17 7.09 -8.09
N SER A 125 -7.49 8.09 -8.60
CA SER A 125 -6.95 8.13 -9.96
C SER A 125 -5.43 7.98 -9.95
N ARG A 126 -4.83 7.69 -11.09
CA ARG A 126 -3.37 7.69 -11.25
C ARG A 126 -2.97 8.42 -12.51
N THR A 127 -2.09 9.39 -12.36
CA THR A 127 -1.59 10.21 -13.46
C THR A 127 -1.00 9.36 -14.59
N GLY A 128 -1.52 9.55 -15.80
CA GLY A 128 -1.05 8.83 -16.99
C GLY A 128 -1.46 7.35 -17.10
N ASN A 129 -2.33 6.85 -16.20
CA ASN A 129 -2.75 5.45 -16.21
C ASN A 129 -4.27 5.29 -16.22
N TYR A 130 -4.98 5.66 -15.15
CA TYR A 130 -6.43 5.56 -15.04
C TYR A 130 -7.04 6.76 -14.32
N ASN A 131 -8.30 7.06 -14.66
CA ASN A 131 -9.05 8.13 -13.99
C ASN A 131 -9.82 7.65 -12.76
N SER A 132 -10.15 6.34 -12.69
CA SER A 132 -10.91 5.74 -11.60
C SER A 132 -10.50 4.29 -11.40
N TYR A 133 -9.77 4.01 -10.33
CA TYR A 133 -9.29 2.66 -10.02
C TYR A 133 -10.45 1.66 -9.83
N PHE A 134 -11.49 2.06 -9.09
CA PHE A 134 -12.63 1.19 -8.81
C PHE A 134 -13.46 0.84 -10.06
N ASN A 135 -13.44 1.70 -11.07
CA ASN A 135 -14.23 1.49 -12.28
C ASN A 135 -13.43 0.84 -13.42
N GLU A 136 -12.13 1.09 -13.49
CA GLU A 136 -11.30 0.68 -14.62
C GLU A 136 -10.55 -0.64 -14.39
N ASP A 137 -10.19 -0.97 -13.11
CA ASP A 137 -9.68 -2.30 -12.79
C ASP A 137 -10.85 -3.31 -12.72
N LEU A 138 -10.91 -4.22 -13.67
CA LEU A 138 -11.99 -5.19 -13.78
C LEU A 138 -12.12 -6.14 -12.58
N ASN A 139 -11.01 -6.50 -11.94
CA ASN A 139 -11.04 -7.38 -10.77
C ASN A 139 -11.53 -6.63 -9.53
N VAL A 140 -11.06 -5.39 -9.35
CA VAL A 140 -11.52 -4.52 -8.27
C VAL A 140 -12.98 -4.21 -8.41
N ARG A 141 -13.42 -3.82 -9.61
CA ARG A 141 -14.83 -3.56 -9.91
C ARG A 141 -15.71 -4.78 -9.60
N ALA A 142 -15.36 -5.96 -10.12
CA ALA A 142 -16.10 -7.17 -9.84
C ALA A 142 -16.14 -7.51 -8.33
N THR A 143 -15.06 -7.27 -7.62
CA THR A 143 -15.00 -7.47 -6.16
C THR A 143 -15.92 -6.49 -5.44
N LEU A 144 -15.88 -5.20 -5.78
CA LEU A 144 -16.75 -4.18 -5.18
C LEU A 144 -18.22 -4.43 -5.48
N ASP A 145 -18.55 -4.87 -6.70
CA ASP A 145 -19.91 -5.27 -7.07
C ASP A 145 -20.42 -6.44 -6.22
N SER A 146 -19.57 -7.39 -5.89
CA SER A 146 -19.93 -8.55 -5.07
C SER A 146 -20.29 -8.20 -3.62
N ILE A 147 -19.81 -7.07 -3.10
CA ILE A 147 -20.02 -6.63 -1.72
C ILE A 147 -20.96 -5.43 -1.59
N LYS A 148 -21.41 -4.84 -2.69
CA LYS A 148 -22.18 -3.57 -2.67
C LYS A 148 -23.43 -3.58 -1.81
N THR A 149 -24.03 -4.74 -1.57
CA THR A 149 -25.24 -4.89 -0.74
C THR A 149 -24.95 -5.25 0.72
N LEU A 150 -23.69 -5.49 1.09
CA LEU A 150 -23.28 -5.94 2.42
C LEU A 150 -23.04 -4.81 3.42
N HIS A 151 -23.11 -3.54 2.98
CA HIS A 151 -22.90 -2.40 3.86
C HIS A 151 -24.08 -2.18 4.81
N LEU A 152 -23.79 -1.55 5.94
CA LEU A 152 -24.78 -0.97 6.85
C LEU A 152 -25.50 0.20 6.14
N PRO A 153 -26.67 0.64 6.65
CA PRO A 153 -27.33 1.82 6.11
C PRO A 153 -26.35 3.00 5.93
N LEU A 154 -26.44 3.70 4.79
CA LEU A 154 -25.56 4.83 4.48
C LEU A 154 -25.64 5.90 5.55
N ASN A 155 -24.49 6.39 5.97
CA ASN A 155 -24.37 7.56 6.81
C ASN A 155 -24.49 8.86 5.98
N ARG A 156 -24.54 10.02 6.66
CA ARG A 156 -24.63 11.33 6.00
C ARG A 156 -23.40 11.67 5.13
N GLY A 157 -22.29 10.92 5.22
CA GLY A 157 -21.05 11.15 4.49
C GLY A 157 -20.91 10.33 3.20
N GLY A 158 -21.97 9.60 2.77
CA GLY A 158 -21.96 8.87 1.49
C GLY A 158 -21.08 7.62 1.44
N SER A 159 -20.26 7.36 2.46
CA SER A 159 -19.38 6.19 2.51
C SER A 159 -20.13 4.95 2.95
N ARG A 160 -19.84 3.81 2.33
CA ARG A 160 -20.37 2.50 2.72
C ARG A 160 -19.57 1.97 3.91
N ILE A 161 -20.25 1.68 5.03
CA ILE A 161 -19.64 1.09 6.22
C ILE A 161 -20.02 -0.39 6.27
N PHE A 162 -19.04 -1.25 6.41
CA PHE A 162 -19.21 -2.70 6.49
C PHE A 162 -18.96 -3.18 7.92
N ALA A 163 -19.84 -4.08 8.38
CA ALA A 163 -19.68 -4.73 9.67
C ALA A 163 -18.36 -5.51 9.74
N SER A 164 -17.87 -5.73 10.95
CA SER A 164 -16.68 -6.56 11.19
C SER A 164 -16.75 -7.88 10.46
N GLY A 165 -15.73 -8.19 9.67
CA GLY A 165 -15.62 -9.45 8.92
C GLY A 165 -16.43 -9.54 7.63
N ALA A 166 -17.40 -8.64 7.39
CA ALA A 166 -18.33 -8.73 6.26
C ALA A 166 -17.63 -8.76 4.89
N ILE A 167 -16.52 -8.04 4.76
CA ILE A 167 -15.77 -7.95 3.48
C ILE A 167 -14.34 -8.51 3.55
N ASN A 168 -14.03 -9.34 4.55
CA ASN A 168 -12.71 -9.95 4.67
C ASN A 168 -12.31 -10.70 3.41
N HIS A 169 -13.27 -11.38 2.76
CA HIS A 169 -13.04 -12.08 1.51
C HIS A 169 -12.60 -11.13 0.39
N ALA A 170 -13.29 -10.02 0.23
CA ALA A 170 -12.95 -8.98 -0.76
C ALA A 170 -11.56 -8.39 -0.51
N MET A 171 -11.24 -8.07 0.75
CA MET A 171 -9.92 -7.57 1.15
C MET A 171 -8.79 -8.58 0.92
N LEU A 172 -9.07 -9.88 0.97
CA LEU A 172 -8.11 -10.93 0.66
C LEU A 172 -7.93 -11.13 -0.85
N GLU A 173 -8.98 -10.96 -1.64
CA GLU A 173 -8.96 -11.26 -3.07
C GLU A 173 -8.46 -10.12 -3.96
N SER A 174 -8.61 -8.89 -3.51
CA SER A 174 -8.26 -7.70 -4.29
C SER A 174 -7.60 -6.64 -3.42
N TYR A 175 -6.60 -5.96 -3.97
CA TYR A 175 -5.97 -4.79 -3.37
C TYR A 175 -6.91 -3.59 -3.54
N LEU A 176 -7.81 -3.38 -2.59
CA LEU A 176 -8.83 -2.34 -2.67
C LEU A 176 -8.37 -0.98 -2.18
N SER A 177 -7.40 -0.94 -1.28
CA SER A 177 -7.02 0.25 -0.52
C SER A 177 -5.57 0.66 -0.79
N GLN A 178 -5.37 1.56 -1.74
CA GLN A 178 -4.07 2.20 -1.96
C GLN A 178 -3.71 3.04 -0.73
N THR A 179 -2.45 3.02 -0.31
CA THR A 179 -2.00 3.56 0.98
C THR A 179 -2.39 5.02 1.18
N SER A 180 -2.26 5.87 0.15
CA SER A 180 -2.60 7.30 0.25
C SER A 180 -4.09 7.58 0.41
N THR A 181 -4.96 6.57 0.22
CA THR A 181 -6.40 6.70 0.45
C THR A 181 -6.82 6.35 1.88
N VAL A 182 -5.88 5.84 2.69
CA VAL A 182 -6.19 5.21 3.98
C VAL A 182 -6.16 6.22 5.13
N VAL A 183 -7.26 6.22 5.90
CA VAL A 183 -7.35 6.85 7.22
C VAL A 183 -7.94 5.85 8.20
N LEU A 184 -7.34 5.71 9.38
CA LEU A 184 -7.77 4.72 10.37
C LEU A 184 -7.71 5.25 11.82
N ARG A 185 -8.45 4.61 12.72
CA ARG A 185 -8.33 4.87 14.16
C ARG A 185 -7.01 4.34 14.68
N CYS A 186 -6.29 5.12 15.47
CA CYS A 186 -5.05 4.64 16.11
C CYS A 186 -5.29 3.40 16.99
N THR A 187 -6.44 3.31 17.66
CA THR A 187 -6.81 2.15 18.49
C THR A 187 -6.99 0.88 17.68
N THR A 188 -7.44 0.99 16.43
CA THR A 188 -7.59 -0.16 15.50
C THR A 188 -6.23 -0.65 15.02
N LEU A 189 -5.29 0.25 14.76
CA LEU A 189 -3.93 -0.12 14.41
C LEU A 189 -3.23 -0.86 15.56
N GLY A 190 -3.33 -0.32 16.79
CA GLY A 190 -2.65 -0.88 17.96
C GLY A 190 -1.15 -1.03 17.74
N ASP A 191 -0.65 -2.25 17.97
CA ASP A 191 0.76 -2.60 17.77
C ASP A 191 1.07 -3.16 16.37
N LEU A 192 0.09 -3.21 15.46
CA LEU A 192 0.34 -3.62 14.08
C LEU A 192 1.27 -2.63 13.38
N ARG A 193 2.14 -3.15 12.54
CA ARG A 193 3.12 -2.39 11.76
C ARG A 193 3.20 -2.91 10.33
N PHE A 194 3.66 -2.08 9.42
CA PHE A 194 4.10 -2.52 8.10
C PHE A 194 5.21 -3.54 8.24
N ASP A 195 5.13 -4.62 7.47
CA ASP A 195 6.11 -5.70 7.56
C ASP A 195 7.42 -5.31 6.85
N PRO A 196 8.55 -5.17 7.56
CA PRO A 196 9.81 -4.73 6.97
C PRO A 196 10.44 -5.75 6.00
N GLU A 197 9.99 -7.01 6.03
CA GLU A 197 10.42 -8.02 5.06
C GLU A 197 9.76 -7.87 3.69
N LEU A 198 8.66 -7.11 3.60
CA LEU A 198 7.94 -6.83 2.35
C LEU A 198 8.38 -5.48 1.73
N ARG A 199 9.69 -5.26 1.62
CA ARG A 199 10.26 -3.95 1.25
C ARG A 199 9.88 -3.45 -0.14
N HIS A 200 9.66 -4.35 -1.11
CA HIS A 200 9.46 -4.00 -2.52
C HIS A 200 8.02 -4.18 -3.00
N ALA A 201 7.17 -4.88 -2.27
CA ALA A 201 5.75 -5.03 -2.57
C ALA A 201 5.00 -5.67 -1.39
N GLY A 202 3.75 -5.25 -1.19
CA GLY A 202 2.76 -5.93 -0.36
C GLY A 202 2.82 -5.61 1.14
N GLU A 203 3.68 -4.69 1.59
CA GLU A 203 3.78 -4.31 3.00
C GLU A 203 2.49 -3.66 3.52
N ASP A 204 1.89 -2.83 2.70
CA ASP A 204 0.64 -2.14 2.97
C ASP A 204 -0.55 -3.10 2.88
N TYR A 205 -0.63 -3.88 1.81
CA TYR A 205 -1.69 -4.85 1.62
C TYR A 205 -1.75 -5.87 2.77
N MET A 206 -0.59 -6.35 3.25
CA MET A 206 -0.52 -7.23 4.41
C MET A 206 -1.11 -6.58 5.66
N LEU A 207 -0.80 -5.31 5.92
CA LEU A 207 -1.33 -4.58 7.07
C LEU A 207 -2.85 -4.39 6.96
N TRP A 208 -3.36 -4.03 5.77
CA TRP A 208 -4.79 -3.87 5.55
C TRP A 208 -5.59 -5.16 5.73
N ILE A 209 -5.05 -6.29 5.23
CA ILE A 209 -5.63 -7.62 5.47
C ILE A 209 -5.64 -7.95 6.96
N GLN A 210 -4.56 -7.69 7.69
CA GLN A 210 -4.49 -7.97 9.12
C GLN A 210 -5.51 -7.14 9.92
N LEU A 211 -5.72 -5.87 9.58
CA LEU A 211 -6.74 -5.02 10.18
C LEU A 211 -8.16 -5.58 9.92
N ALA A 212 -8.45 -5.96 8.68
CA ALA A 212 -9.73 -6.58 8.32
C ALA A 212 -9.98 -7.87 9.11
N LEU A 213 -8.99 -8.78 9.16
CA LEU A 213 -9.09 -10.06 9.89
C LEU A 213 -9.16 -9.87 11.40
N LYS A 214 -8.66 -8.77 11.96
CA LYS A 214 -8.82 -8.39 13.38
C LYS A 214 -10.18 -7.78 13.68
N GLY A 215 -11.04 -7.64 12.69
CA GLY A 215 -12.42 -7.21 12.90
C GLY A 215 -12.66 -5.71 12.73
N ALA A 216 -11.77 -4.98 12.05
CA ALA A 216 -12.00 -3.58 11.72
C ALA A 216 -13.29 -3.42 10.89
N ARG A 217 -14.13 -2.44 11.25
CA ARG A 217 -15.27 -2.01 10.46
C ARG A 217 -14.75 -1.10 9.34
N ILE A 218 -14.84 -1.60 8.12
CA ILE A 218 -14.23 -0.96 6.95
C ILE A 218 -15.22 0.02 6.32
N CYS A 219 -14.72 1.20 5.96
CA CYS A 219 -15.48 2.23 5.26
C CYS A 219 -14.89 2.43 3.88
N ILE A 220 -15.74 2.42 2.85
CA ILE A 220 -15.33 2.62 1.45
C ILE A 220 -16.08 3.81 0.87
N SER A 221 -15.35 4.78 0.33
CA SER A 221 -15.89 5.85 -0.51
C SER A 221 -15.65 5.54 -1.99
N ASP A 222 -16.70 5.64 -2.80
CA ASP A 222 -16.58 5.48 -4.24
C ASP A 222 -16.03 6.75 -4.93
N ASP A 223 -15.98 7.88 -4.19
CA ASP A 223 -15.47 9.14 -4.70
C ASP A 223 -13.96 9.09 -4.88
N ILE A 224 -13.50 9.67 -6.00
CA ILE A 224 -12.07 9.83 -6.26
C ILE A 224 -11.54 10.96 -5.37
N GLU A 225 -10.87 10.62 -4.30
CA GLU A 225 -10.37 11.57 -3.31
C GLU A 225 -8.84 11.73 -3.33
N VAL A 226 -8.17 10.88 -4.10
CA VAL A 226 -6.71 10.87 -4.21
C VAL A 226 -6.32 10.81 -5.68
N THR A 227 -5.34 11.61 -6.06
CA THR A 227 -4.62 11.49 -7.32
C THR A 227 -3.23 10.94 -7.03
N CYS A 228 -3.00 9.70 -7.42
CA CYS A 228 -1.69 9.08 -7.30
C CYS A 228 -0.75 9.60 -8.38
N GLY A 229 0.51 9.81 -8.01
CA GLY A 229 1.57 10.14 -8.94
C GLY A 229 1.88 9.00 -9.92
N ALA A 230 2.84 9.22 -10.80
CA ALA A 230 3.25 8.23 -11.81
C ALA A 230 4.00 7.02 -11.20
N GLY A 231 4.25 6.99 -9.89
CA GLY A 231 4.95 5.89 -9.22
C GLY A 231 6.46 5.88 -9.50
N ILE A 232 7.11 7.02 -9.38
CA ILE A 232 8.49 7.25 -9.84
C ILE A 232 9.54 6.47 -9.01
N ASN A 233 9.25 6.13 -7.75
CA ASN A 233 10.31 5.75 -6.81
C ASN A 233 10.52 4.25 -6.59
N VAL A 234 9.47 3.48 -6.33
CA VAL A 234 9.60 2.05 -5.95
C VAL A 234 9.33 1.12 -7.13
N CYS A 235 8.46 1.54 -8.04
CA CYS A 235 8.06 0.73 -9.19
C CYS A 235 8.85 1.05 -10.47
N HIS A 236 9.74 2.05 -10.46
CA HIS A 236 10.53 2.42 -11.64
C HIS A 236 11.46 1.26 -12.04
N GLY A 237 11.34 0.76 -13.27
CA GLY A 237 12.10 -0.38 -13.77
C GLY A 237 11.53 -1.76 -13.41
N SER A 238 10.56 -1.88 -12.50
CA SER A 238 9.97 -3.17 -12.11
C SER A 238 9.07 -3.80 -13.18
N TYR A 239 8.85 -3.10 -14.27
CA TYR A 239 8.09 -3.59 -15.45
C TYR A 239 8.98 -4.18 -16.55
N GLU A 240 10.29 -3.98 -16.46
CA GLU A 240 11.22 -4.54 -17.42
C GLU A 240 11.59 -5.97 -17.02
N TRP A 241 11.26 -6.94 -17.87
CA TRP A 241 11.47 -8.37 -17.64
C TRP A 241 12.90 -8.77 -17.26
N ASP A 242 13.88 -8.02 -17.70
CA ASP A 242 15.29 -8.28 -17.47
C ASP A 242 15.89 -7.38 -16.35
N SER A 243 15.04 -6.60 -15.64
CA SER A 243 15.50 -5.76 -14.54
C SER A 243 15.70 -6.55 -13.25
N GLN A 244 16.63 -6.07 -12.40
CA GLN A 244 16.80 -6.59 -11.03
C GLN A 244 15.56 -6.30 -10.17
N ASP A 245 14.88 -5.19 -10.45
CA ASP A 245 13.72 -4.74 -9.69
C ASP A 245 12.53 -5.69 -9.83
N VAL A 246 12.32 -6.28 -11.02
CA VAL A 246 11.27 -7.28 -11.20
C VAL A 246 11.50 -8.52 -10.35
N LEU A 247 12.74 -8.99 -10.24
CA LEU A 247 13.05 -10.14 -9.37
C LEU A 247 12.88 -9.82 -7.89
N MET A 248 13.28 -8.62 -7.45
CA MET A 248 13.11 -8.19 -6.06
C MET A 248 11.63 -8.04 -5.71
N ARG A 249 10.83 -7.50 -6.61
CA ARG A 249 9.38 -7.42 -6.46
C ARG A 249 8.75 -8.82 -6.36
N LEU A 250 9.09 -9.73 -7.27
CA LEU A 250 8.58 -11.10 -7.24
C LEU A 250 9.03 -11.87 -5.99
N ALA A 251 10.24 -11.61 -5.49
CA ALA A 251 10.68 -12.15 -4.21
C ALA A 251 9.77 -11.67 -3.07
N SER A 252 9.43 -10.37 -3.02
CA SER A 252 8.49 -9.83 -2.05
C SER A 252 7.09 -10.41 -2.18
N GLU A 253 6.59 -10.63 -3.41
CA GLU A 253 5.30 -11.29 -3.66
C GLU A 253 5.28 -12.73 -3.15
N ILE A 254 6.37 -13.50 -3.34
CA ILE A 254 6.49 -14.85 -2.79
C ILE A 254 6.44 -14.82 -1.27
N VAL A 255 7.17 -13.92 -0.64
CA VAL A 255 7.18 -13.75 0.83
C VAL A 255 5.79 -13.34 1.33
N PHE A 256 5.16 -12.37 0.68
CA PHE A 256 3.81 -11.92 0.99
C PHE A 256 2.81 -13.09 0.96
N HIS A 257 2.75 -13.83 -0.15
CA HIS A 257 1.83 -14.96 -0.28
C HIS A 257 2.15 -16.08 0.71
N ARG A 258 3.44 -16.31 0.99
CA ARG A 258 3.84 -17.30 2.01
C ARG A 258 3.38 -16.91 3.41
N LYS A 259 3.46 -15.63 3.75
CA LYS A 259 2.93 -15.10 5.02
C LYS A 259 1.40 -15.17 5.05
N LEU A 260 0.72 -14.87 3.94
CA LEU A 260 -0.72 -15.02 3.81
C LEU A 260 -1.20 -16.45 4.12
N THR A 261 -0.46 -17.48 3.70
CA THR A 261 -0.88 -18.88 3.96
C THR A 261 -1.00 -19.23 5.43
N LYS A 262 -0.43 -18.40 6.33
CA LYS A 262 -0.52 -18.54 7.79
C LYS A 262 -1.76 -17.87 8.39
N LEU A 263 -2.49 -17.10 7.58
CA LEU A 263 -3.70 -16.39 8.01
C LEU A 263 -4.97 -17.23 7.71
N PRO A 264 -6.10 -16.93 8.38
CA PRO A 264 -7.37 -17.61 8.15
C PRO A 264 -8.01 -17.14 6.82
N LEU A 265 -7.56 -17.70 5.71
CA LEU A 265 -7.96 -17.28 4.36
C LEU A 265 -9.41 -17.67 3.96
N GLY A 266 -10.04 -18.58 4.66
CA GLY A 266 -11.39 -19.02 4.33
C GLY A 266 -11.56 -19.42 2.85
N LYS A 267 -12.59 -18.89 2.21
CA LYS A 267 -12.91 -19.14 0.78
C LYS A 267 -11.83 -18.57 -0.19
N ALA A 268 -11.08 -17.56 0.22
CA ALA A 268 -10.02 -16.96 -0.61
C ALA A 268 -8.80 -17.88 -0.77
N ARG A 269 -8.66 -18.94 0.06
CA ARG A 269 -7.47 -19.80 0.08
C ARG A 269 -7.07 -20.34 -1.29
N THR A 270 -8.02 -20.88 -2.05
CA THR A 270 -7.74 -21.47 -3.36
C THR A 270 -7.15 -20.45 -4.34
N LYS A 271 -7.74 -19.26 -4.41
CA LYS A 271 -7.29 -18.16 -5.28
C LYS A 271 -5.90 -17.67 -4.84
N MET A 272 -5.68 -17.47 -3.54
CA MET A 272 -4.38 -17.05 -3.00
C MET A 272 -3.29 -18.09 -3.25
N MET A 273 -3.58 -19.36 -3.09
CA MET A 273 -2.65 -20.44 -3.40
C MET A 273 -2.34 -20.53 -4.89
N SER A 274 -3.30 -20.30 -5.78
CA SER A 274 -3.08 -20.24 -7.23
C SER A 274 -2.12 -19.11 -7.59
N ARG A 275 -2.34 -17.90 -7.07
CA ARG A 275 -1.45 -16.74 -7.24
C ARG A 275 -0.04 -17.02 -6.70
N PHE A 276 0.06 -17.62 -5.52
CA PHE A 276 1.35 -18.00 -4.96
C PHE A 276 2.14 -18.91 -5.90
N GLN A 277 1.49 -19.94 -6.48
CA GLN A 277 2.14 -20.81 -7.44
C GLN A 277 2.53 -20.10 -8.76
N GLU A 278 1.72 -19.14 -9.20
CA GLU A 278 2.04 -18.32 -10.38
C GLU A 278 3.29 -17.47 -10.15
N TYR A 279 3.40 -16.76 -9.03
CA TYR A 279 4.61 -16.00 -8.67
C TYR A 279 5.85 -16.88 -8.53
N ARG A 280 5.71 -18.08 -7.96
CA ARG A 280 6.81 -19.04 -7.87
C ARG A 280 7.32 -19.49 -9.26
N ARG A 281 6.40 -19.78 -10.19
CA ARG A 281 6.76 -20.17 -11.56
C ARG A 281 7.46 -19.02 -12.30
N LEU A 282 6.91 -17.83 -12.21
CA LEU A 282 7.46 -16.64 -12.84
C LEU A 282 8.85 -16.30 -12.30
N TYR A 283 9.00 -16.30 -10.98
CA TYR A 283 10.29 -16.05 -10.33
C TYR A 283 11.36 -17.06 -10.76
N ALA A 284 11.03 -18.36 -10.73
CA ALA A 284 11.97 -19.40 -11.13
C ALA A 284 12.42 -19.25 -12.58
N TYR A 285 11.49 -18.91 -13.49
CA TYR A 285 11.80 -18.67 -14.90
C TYR A 285 12.68 -17.43 -15.10
N LEU A 286 12.32 -16.31 -14.49
CA LEU A 286 13.09 -15.07 -14.66
C LEU A 286 14.47 -15.14 -14.00
N LEU A 287 14.58 -15.84 -12.87
CA LEU A 287 15.87 -16.09 -12.22
C LEU A 287 16.81 -16.88 -13.15
N LEU A 288 16.32 -17.97 -13.73
CA LEU A 288 17.10 -18.74 -14.71
C LEU A 288 17.47 -17.91 -15.94
N ARG A 289 16.53 -17.12 -16.46
CA ARG A 289 16.75 -16.23 -17.61
C ARG A 289 17.85 -15.20 -17.33
N GLN A 290 17.84 -14.58 -16.16
CA GLN A 290 18.89 -13.62 -15.78
C GLN A 290 20.26 -14.29 -15.66
N ILE A 291 20.34 -15.47 -15.03
CA ILE A 291 21.57 -16.24 -14.95
C ILE A 291 22.11 -16.60 -16.36
N ALA A 292 21.23 -17.05 -17.26
CA ALA A 292 21.58 -17.36 -18.62
C ALA A 292 22.11 -16.16 -19.43
N LYS A 293 21.61 -14.96 -19.12
CA LYS A 293 22.09 -13.67 -19.68
C LYS A 293 23.35 -13.14 -18.97
N ARG A 294 23.91 -13.88 -18.01
CA ARG A 294 25.03 -13.46 -17.16
C ARG A 294 24.75 -12.22 -16.30
N ASN A 295 23.48 -11.88 -16.11
CA ASN A 295 23.07 -10.89 -15.14
C ASN A 295 23.11 -11.55 -13.76
N VAL A 296 23.92 -11.02 -12.84
CA VAL A 296 24.02 -11.59 -11.47
C VAL A 296 22.85 -11.06 -10.63
N PRO A 297 21.88 -11.91 -10.24
CA PRO A 297 20.79 -11.48 -9.38
C PRO A 297 21.28 -11.05 -8.01
N THR A 298 20.58 -10.10 -7.38
CA THR A 298 20.93 -9.64 -6.02
C THR A 298 20.80 -10.79 -5.02
N ARG A 299 21.87 -11.01 -4.24
CA ARG A 299 21.90 -12.07 -3.20
C ARG A 299 20.76 -11.91 -2.18
N THR A 300 20.41 -10.68 -1.87
CA THR A 300 19.34 -10.36 -0.90
C THR A 300 17.99 -10.94 -1.31
N GLY A 301 17.55 -10.76 -2.57
CA GLY A 301 16.28 -11.33 -3.06
C GLY A 301 16.27 -12.86 -3.06
N ILE A 302 17.38 -13.48 -3.47
CA ILE A 302 17.51 -14.95 -3.47
C ILE A 302 17.45 -15.49 -2.03
N LEU A 303 18.20 -14.91 -1.10
CA LEU A 303 18.22 -15.35 0.30
C LEU A 303 16.85 -15.16 0.96
N GLN A 304 16.14 -14.08 0.63
CA GLN A 304 14.80 -13.85 1.12
C GLN A 304 13.84 -14.96 0.68
N VAL A 305 13.87 -15.34 -0.61
CA VAL A 305 13.04 -16.42 -1.13
C VAL A 305 13.42 -17.77 -0.50
N ILE A 306 14.71 -18.10 -0.40
CA ILE A 306 15.16 -19.36 0.22
C ILE A 306 14.69 -19.45 1.67
N ARG A 307 14.75 -18.36 2.43
CA ARG A 307 14.31 -18.33 3.83
C ARG A 307 12.81 -18.63 3.99
N HIS A 308 11.97 -18.11 3.09
CA HIS A 308 10.52 -18.25 3.19
C HIS A 308 9.93 -19.42 2.39
N ASP A 309 10.60 -19.83 1.31
CA ASP A 309 10.19 -20.94 0.45
C ASP A 309 11.40 -21.77 0.02
N PRO A 310 12.02 -22.54 0.93
CA PRO A 310 13.24 -23.31 0.66
C PRO A 310 13.03 -24.37 -0.42
N LEU A 311 11.79 -24.84 -0.63
CA LEU A 311 11.46 -25.83 -1.66
C LEU A 311 11.46 -25.26 -3.07
N LEU A 312 11.43 -23.93 -3.24
CA LEU A 312 11.41 -23.31 -4.57
C LEU A 312 12.64 -23.72 -5.38
N GLY A 313 13.84 -23.72 -4.79
CA GLY A 313 15.06 -24.11 -5.47
C GLY A 313 15.01 -25.56 -5.98
N ILE A 314 14.56 -26.50 -5.16
CA ILE A 314 14.42 -27.93 -5.52
C ILE A 314 13.36 -28.11 -6.61
N GLN A 315 12.28 -27.35 -6.55
CA GLN A 315 11.16 -27.44 -7.49
C GLN A 315 11.35 -26.58 -8.75
N ALA A 316 12.42 -25.78 -8.84
CA ALA A 316 12.64 -24.85 -9.94
C ALA A 316 12.55 -25.49 -11.34
N PRO A 317 13.14 -26.67 -11.63
CA PRO A 317 13.00 -27.30 -12.95
C PRO A 317 11.54 -27.56 -13.34
N LEU A 318 10.74 -28.11 -12.39
CA LEU A 318 9.31 -28.36 -12.61
C LEU A 318 8.50 -27.07 -12.76
N LEU A 319 8.81 -26.05 -11.97
CA LEU A 319 8.15 -24.74 -12.04
C LEU A 319 8.40 -24.05 -13.39
N ILE A 320 9.63 -24.09 -13.87
CA ILE A 320 10.03 -23.53 -15.18
C ILE A 320 9.32 -24.25 -16.32
N THR A 321 9.32 -25.60 -16.30
CA THR A 321 8.61 -26.39 -17.31
C THR A 321 7.11 -26.05 -17.35
N ARG A 322 6.46 -25.94 -16.20
CA ARG A 322 5.05 -25.53 -16.11
C ARG A 322 4.83 -24.12 -16.62
N PHE A 323 5.72 -23.17 -16.30
CA PHE A 323 5.65 -21.81 -16.83
C PHE A 323 5.69 -21.79 -18.35
N LEU A 324 6.65 -22.49 -18.95
CA LEU A 324 6.81 -22.55 -20.41
C LEU A 324 5.60 -23.20 -21.12
N LEU A 325 4.96 -24.17 -20.49
CA LEU A 325 3.82 -24.88 -21.08
C LEU A 325 2.49 -24.13 -20.90
N GLN A 326 2.27 -23.51 -19.74
CA GLN A 326 0.97 -22.96 -19.33
C GLN A 326 0.89 -21.45 -19.41
N ASP A 327 1.96 -20.75 -19.01
CA ASP A 327 1.93 -19.32 -18.77
C ASP A 327 2.66 -18.49 -19.85
N ARG A 328 3.40 -19.12 -20.76
CA ARG A 328 4.15 -18.43 -21.82
C ARG A 328 3.30 -17.50 -22.69
N ARG A 329 2.02 -17.81 -22.86
CA ARG A 329 1.06 -16.96 -23.61
C ARG A 329 0.57 -15.75 -22.81
N ARG A 330 0.81 -15.72 -21.49
CA ARG A 330 0.45 -14.64 -20.56
C ARG A 330 1.65 -13.78 -20.17
N MET A 331 2.62 -13.60 -21.09
CA MET A 331 3.85 -12.83 -20.85
C MET A 331 3.62 -11.30 -20.69
N ALA A 332 2.49 -10.87 -20.19
CA ALA A 332 2.42 -9.61 -19.48
C ALA A 332 2.83 -9.86 -18.03
N LEU A 333 3.74 -9.06 -17.46
CA LEU A 333 3.88 -8.99 -16.00
C LEU A 333 2.46 -8.87 -15.43
N PRO A 334 2.11 -9.65 -14.39
CA PRO A 334 0.84 -9.42 -13.72
C PRO A 334 0.76 -7.93 -13.45
N ASP A 335 -0.32 -7.30 -13.95
CA ASP A 335 -0.52 -5.86 -13.83
C ASP A 335 -0.13 -5.43 -12.43
N SER A 336 0.69 -4.38 -12.37
CA SER A 336 1.09 -3.74 -11.13
C SER A 336 -0.18 -3.28 -10.41
N ARG A 337 -0.63 -4.10 -9.52
CA ARG A 337 -1.72 -3.77 -8.59
C ARG A 337 -1.20 -2.97 -7.44
#